data_74a626fe3953ab918a272602443d49df
#
_entry.id   74a626fe3953ab918a272602443d49df
#
_cell.length_a   1.000
_cell.length_b   1.000
_cell.length_c   1.000
_cell.angle_alpha   90.00
_cell.angle_beta   90.00
_cell.angle_gamma   90.00
#
_symmetry.space_group_name_H-M   'P 1'
#
loop_
_entity.id
_entity.type
_entity.pdbx_description
1 polymer ?
#
loop_
_entity_poly.entity_id
_entity_poly.type
_entity_poly.pdbx_seq_one_letter_code
_entity_poly.pdbx_strand_id
1 'polypeptide(L)'
;KFKVGLFAITQLPSLIPRQILANMNTKIILGIEMAPERQAIIESAAQDLSNDNRTIASLDKGEAIITSNFAKFAMPIKIPLFSDLVKKQISESVKKDFSAIR
;
A
#
# COMPACT_ATOMS: atom_id res chain seq x y z
N LYS A 1 5.83 -27.75 7.69
CA LYS A 1 5.55 -26.41 7.13
C LYS A 1 6.42 -25.38 7.81
N PHE A 2 7.15 -24.66 7.01
CA PHE A 2 8.05 -23.63 7.49
C PHE A 2 7.26 -22.32 7.65
N LYS A 3 7.33 -21.71 8.80
CA LYS A 3 6.70 -20.39 9.04
C LYS A 3 7.60 -19.30 8.47
N VAL A 4 7.52 -19.10 7.15
CA VAL A 4 8.31 -18.07 6.46
C VAL A 4 7.37 -17.00 5.95
N GLY A 5 7.64 -15.75 6.32
CA GLY A 5 6.94 -14.59 5.78
C GLY A 5 7.68 -14.04 4.58
N LEU A 6 6.93 -13.62 3.56
CA LEU A 6 7.49 -12.97 2.37
C LEU A 6 6.90 -11.58 2.22
N PHE A 7 7.77 -10.60 2.09
CA PHE A 7 7.40 -9.21 1.82
C PHE A 7 8.07 -8.78 0.51
N ALA A 8 7.29 -8.46 -0.50
CA ALA A 8 7.80 -8.09 -1.81
C ALA A 8 7.38 -6.65 -2.16
N ILE A 9 8.33 -5.85 -2.62
CA ILE A 9 8.10 -4.51 -3.11
C ILE A 9 8.53 -4.45 -4.57
N THR A 10 7.62 -4.03 -5.47
CA THR A 10 7.92 -3.99 -6.89
C THR A 10 7.16 -2.87 -7.59
N GLN A 11 7.74 -2.35 -8.65
CA GLN A 11 7.07 -1.42 -9.56
C GLN A 11 6.45 -2.14 -10.76
N LEU A 12 6.84 -3.40 -10.98
CA LEU A 12 6.41 -4.17 -12.15
C LEU A 12 5.83 -5.51 -11.68
N PRO A 13 4.60 -5.51 -11.14
CA PRO A 13 3.99 -6.75 -10.63
C PRO A 13 3.82 -7.83 -11.71
N SER A 14 3.74 -7.46 -12.98
CA SER A 14 3.65 -8.45 -14.05
C SER A 14 4.88 -9.36 -14.14
N LEU A 15 6.03 -8.94 -13.61
CA LEU A 15 7.26 -9.72 -13.59
C LEU A 15 7.29 -10.75 -12.46
N ILE A 16 6.41 -10.63 -11.47
CA ILE A 16 6.29 -11.62 -10.41
C ILE A 16 5.45 -12.79 -10.94
N PRO A 17 5.88 -14.04 -10.77
CA PRO A 17 5.06 -15.18 -11.19
C PRO A 17 3.66 -15.09 -10.59
N ARG A 18 2.67 -15.38 -11.42
CA ARG A 18 1.26 -15.22 -11.04
C ARG A 18 0.92 -16.04 -9.80
N GLN A 19 1.50 -17.22 -9.67
CA GLN A 19 1.29 -18.10 -8.53
C GLN A 19 1.77 -17.47 -7.21
N ILE A 20 2.91 -16.79 -7.24
CA ILE A 20 3.47 -16.11 -6.07
C ILE A 20 2.60 -14.89 -5.74
N LEU A 21 2.26 -14.12 -6.75
CA LEU A 21 1.45 -12.91 -6.57
C LEU A 21 0.06 -13.24 -5.99
N ALA A 22 -0.56 -14.31 -6.45
CA ALA A 22 -1.86 -14.77 -5.96
C ALA A 22 -1.80 -15.26 -4.51
N ASN A 23 -0.65 -15.78 -4.07
CA ASN A 23 -0.48 -16.27 -2.71
C ASN A 23 -0.10 -15.18 -1.70
N MET A 24 0.15 -13.98 -2.16
CA MET A 24 0.35 -12.83 -1.28
C MET A 24 -1.01 -12.30 -0.83
N ASN A 25 -1.39 -12.63 0.39
CA ASN A 25 -2.73 -12.37 0.90
C ASN A 25 -3.03 -10.90 1.09
N THR A 26 -2.05 -10.13 1.50
CA THR A 26 -2.21 -8.68 1.71
C THR A 26 -1.41 -7.92 0.66
N LYS A 27 -2.07 -7.02 -0.03
CA LYS A 27 -1.46 -6.18 -1.05
C LYS A 27 -1.73 -4.71 -0.75
N ILE A 28 -0.68 -3.91 -0.80
CA ILE A 28 -0.80 -2.45 -0.73
C ILE A 28 -0.51 -1.92 -2.13
N ILE A 29 -1.53 -1.40 -2.78
CA ILE A 29 -1.46 -0.99 -4.19
C ILE A 29 -1.39 0.53 -4.27
N LEU A 30 -0.28 1.01 -4.80
CA LEU A 30 -0.10 2.43 -5.09
C LEU A 30 -0.50 2.71 -6.54
N GLY A 31 -0.44 3.97 -6.96
CA GLY A 31 -0.81 4.34 -8.31
C GLY A 31 0.02 3.62 -9.37
N ILE A 32 -0.65 3.00 -10.34
CA ILE A 32 -0.02 2.29 -11.45
C ILE A 32 -0.60 2.83 -12.75
N GLU A 33 0.24 3.43 -13.57
CA GLU A 33 -0.20 4.03 -14.83
C GLU A 33 -0.30 3.01 -15.97
N MET A 34 0.59 2.01 -15.98
CA MET A 34 0.65 1.03 -17.07
C MET A 34 -0.46 -0.01 -16.94
N ALA A 35 -1.28 -0.12 -17.97
CA ALA A 35 -2.43 -1.03 -17.97
C ALA A 35 -2.07 -2.50 -17.73
N PRO A 36 -1.00 -3.07 -18.34
CA PRO A 36 -0.63 -4.46 -18.06
C PRO A 36 -0.28 -4.71 -16.60
N GLU A 37 0.36 -3.73 -15.94
CA GLU A 37 0.72 -3.86 -14.54
C GLU A 37 -0.50 -3.79 -13.64
N ARG A 38 -1.46 -2.90 -13.94
CA ARG A 38 -2.73 -2.85 -13.22
C ARG A 38 -3.49 -4.16 -13.35
N GLN A 39 -3.51 -4.73 -14.55
CA GLN A 39 -4.23 -5.97 -14.82
C GLN A 39 -3.64 -7.13 -14.01
N ALA A 40 -2.32 -7.21 -13.91
CA ALA A 40 -1.65 -8.24 -13.12
C ALA A 40 -2.08 -8.20 -11.66
N ILE A 41 -2.17 -7.01 -11.08
CA ILE A 41 -2.59 -6.82 -9.69
C ILE A 41 -4.08 -7.14 -9.53
N ILE A 42 -4.93 -6.67 -10.44
CA ILE A 42 -6.37 -6.90 -10.38
C ILE A 42 -6.70 -8.39 -10.42
N GLU A 43 -6.05 -9.12 -11.31
CA GLU A 43 -6.28 -10.57 -11.45
C GLU A 43 -5.81 -11.37 -10.23
N SER A 44 -4.82 -10.87 -9.50
CA SER A 44 -4.24 -11.57 -8.36
C SER A 44 -4.86 -11.18 -7.01
N ALA A 45 -5.73 -10.18 -6.96
CA ALA A 45 -6.27 -9.67 -5.71
C ALA A 45 -7.32 -10.60 -5.11
N ALA A 46 -7.37 -10.63 -3.77
CA ALA A 46 -8.37 -11.41 -3.03
C ALA A 46 -9.78 -10.84 -3.19
N GLN A 47 -9.90 -9.53 -3.32
CA GLN A 47 -11.15 -8.85 -3.60
C GLN A 47 -11.28 -8.54 -5.10
N ASP A 48 -12.51 -8.36 -5.56
CA ASP A 48 -12.75 -7.98 -6.94
C ASP A 48 -12.39 -6.51 -7.15
N LEU A 49 -11.31 -6.27 -7.88
CA LEU A 49 -10.83 -4.93 -8.20
C LEU A 49 -11.16 -4.52 -9.64
N SER A 50 -12.00 -5.28 -10.33
CA SER A 50 -12.29 -4.99 -11.74
C SER A 50 -12.89 -3.60 -11.94
N ASN A 51 -13.68 -3.13 -10.99
CA ASN A 51 -14.28 -1.79 -11.02
C ASN A 51 -13.32 -0.69 -10.56
N ASP A 52 -12.17 -1.06 -9.99
CA ASP A 52 -11.20 -0.11 -9.41
C ASP A 52 -10.04 0.19 -10.36
N ASN A 53 -10.07 -0.29 -11.60
CA ASN A 53 -9.00 -0.08 -12.56
C ASN A 53 -8.69 1.41 -12.76
N ARG A 54 -9.72 2.21 -12.94
CA ARG A 54 -9.57 3.67 -13.11
C ARG A 54 -9.07 4.33 -11.81
N THR A 55 -9.55 3.85 -10.68
CA THR A 55 -9.14 4.36 -9.38
C THR A 55 -7.65 4.12 -9.15
N ILE A 56 -7.17 2.91 -9.47
CA ILE A 56 -5.74 2.58 -9.33
C ILE A 56 -4.90 3.48 -10.24
N ALA A 57 -5.36 3.72 -11.47
CA ALA A 57 -4.64 4.58 -12.41
C ALA A 57 -4.58 6.04 -11.94
N SER A 58 -5.58 6.49 -11.21
CA SER A 58 -5.69 7.89 -10.77
C SER A 58 -5.21 8.13 -9.34
N LEU A 59 -4.69 7.10 -8.65
CA LEU A 59 -4.17 7.27 -7.30
C LEU A 59 -3.02 8.29 -7.31
N ASP A 60 -3.12 9.24 -6.42
CA ASP A 60 -2.13 10.30 -6.26
C ASP A 60 -1.08 9.92 -5.22
N LYS A 61 -0.09 10.77 -5.02
CA LYS A 61 0.92 10.54 -3.98
C LYS A 61 0.25 10.40 -2.62
N GLY A 62 0.63 9.36 -1.90
CA GLY A 62 0.08 9.08 -0.57
C GLY A 62 -1.26 8.39 -0.58
N GLU A 63 -1.82 8.08 -1.75
CA GLU A 63 -3.04 7.31 -1.84
C GLU A 63 -2.73 5.85 -2.19
N ALA A 64 -3.44 4.92 -1.58
CA ALA A 64 -3.23 3.49 -1.80
C ALA A 64 -4.54 2.73 -1.61
N ILE A 65 -4.58 1.51 -2.14
CA ILE A 65 -5.68 0.58 -1.90
C ILE A 65 -5.09 -0.65 -1.22
N ILE A 66 -5.66 -1.05 -0.10
CA ILE A 66 -5.26 -2.27 0.59
C ILE A 66 -6.27 -3.37 0.32
N THR A 67 -5.79 -4.53 -0.13
CA THR A 67 -6.58 -5.74 -0.27
C THR A 67 -6.02 -6.80 0.66
N SER A 68 -6.89 -7.57 1.31
CA SER A 68 -6.44 -8.63 2.21
C SER A 68 -7.55 -9.63 2.48
N ASN A 69 -7.16 -10.83 2.87
CA ASN A 69 -8.11 -11.87 3.24
C ASN A 69 -8.89 -11.55 4.52
N PHE A 70 -8.39 -10.64 5.35
CA PHE A 70 -9.11 -10.24 6.57
C PHE A 70 -10.14 -9.14 6.33
N ALA A 71 -10.17 -8.55 5.16
CA ALA A 71 -11.12 -7.48 4.82
C ALA A 71 -12.09 -7.95 3.76
N LYS A 72 -13.37 -7.55 3.87
CA LYS A 72 -14.39 -7.92 2.88
C LYS A 72 -14.27 -7.12 1.58
N PHE A 73 -13.72 -5.93 1.66
CA PHE A 73 -13.61 -5.02 0.52
C PHE A 73 -12.20 -4.47 0.43
N ALA A 74 -11.79 -4.09 -0.80
CA ALA A 74 -10.61 -3.30 -0.99
C ALA A 74 -10.79 -1.95 -0.28
N MET A 75 -9.81 -1.55 0.53
CA MET A 75 -9.91 -0.34 1.33
C MET A 75 -9.00 0.75 0.76
N PRO A 76 -9.58 1.86 0.26
CA PRO A 76 -8.77 3.01 -0.09
C PRO A 76 -8.23 3.68 1.18
N ILE A 77 -6.94 4.01 1.18
CA ILE A 77 -6.29 4.66 2.31
C ILE A 77 -5.44 5.83 1.82
N LYS A 78 -5.14 6.72 2.76
CA LYS A 78 -4.23 7.83 2.51
C LYS A 78 -3.02 7.67 3.42
N ILE A 79 -1.83 7.63 2.82
CA ILE A 79 -0.58 7.47 3.54
C ILE A 79 0.03 8.86 3.77
N PRO A 80 0.32 9.26 5.02
CA PRO A 80 0.94 10.55 5.28
C PRO A 80 2.33 10.64 4.65
N LEU A 81 2.71 11.82 4.18
CA LEU A 81 4.05 12.05 3.67
C LEU A 81 5.05 11.90 4.80
N PHE A 82 6.15 11.22 4.53
CA PHE A 82 7.21 10.99 5.52
C PHE A 82 7.73 12.31 6.09
N SER A 83 7.91 13.32 5.24
CA SER A 83 8.37 14.64 5.66
C SER A 83 7.42 15.29 6.67
N ASP A 84 6.12 15.13 6.49
CA ASP A 84 5.13 15.68 7.42
C ASP A 84 5.13 14.94 8.76
N LEU A 85 5.30 13.62 8.74
CA LEU A 85 5.42 12.83 9.97
C LEU A 85 6.65 13.23 10.76
N VAL A 86 7.79 13.41 10.10
CA VAL A 86 9.03 13.81 10.74
C VAL A 86 8.89 15.21 11.36
N LYS A 87 8.31 16.16 10.65
CA LYS A 87 8.06 17.50 11.16
C LYS A 87 7.18 17.48 12.40
N LYS A 88 6.14 16.68 12.39
CA LYS A 88 5.23 16.53 13.51
C LYS A 88 5.96 15.98 14.75
N GLN A 89 6.77 14.94 14.57
CA GLN A 89 7.55 14.34 15.66
C GLN A 89 8.57 15.32 16.24
N ILE A 90 9.26 16.05 15.39
CA ILE A 90 10.22 17.07 15.83
C ILE A 90 9.50 18.16 16.63
N SER A 91 8.36 18.63 16.14
CA SER A 91 7.57 19.64 16.83
C SER A 91 7.11 19.17 18.21
N GLU A 92 6.65 17.93 18.33
CA GLU A 92 6.24 17.34 19.60
C GLU A 92 7.42 17.18 20.56
N SER A 93 8.59 16.76 20.06
CA SER A 93 9.81 16.65 20.87
C SER A 93 10.24 18.00 21.42
N VAL A 94 10.20 19.04 20.60
CA VAL A 94 10.55 20.40 21.02
C VAL A 94 9.59 20.89 22.10
N LYS A 95 8.29 20.65 21.96
CA LYS A 95 7.30 21.02 22.97
C LYS A 95 7.55 20.30 24.31
N LYS A 96 7.91 19.02 24.25
CA LYS A 96 8.25 18.25 25.46
C LYS A 96 9.47 18.84 26.17
N ASP A 97 10.51 19.19 25.42
CA ASP A 97 11.71 19.76 25.97
C ASP A 97 11.44 21.10 26.65
N PHE A 98 10.63 21.95 26.03
CA PHE A 98 10.23 23.22 26.63
C PHE A 98 9.37 23.02 27.88
N SER A 99 8.54 22.01 27.91
CA SER A 99 7.74 21.68 29.09
C SER A 99 8.61 21.21 30.24
N ALA A 100 9.71 20.53 29.96
CA ALA A 100 10.64 20.04 31.00
C ALA A 100 11.48 21.13 31.63
N ILE A 101 11.65 22.27 30.96
CA ILE A 101 12.45 23.39 31.44
C ILE A 101 11.70 24.24 32.47
N ARG A 102 10.41 24.14 32.56
CA ARG A 102 9.58 24.82 33.55
C ARG A 102 9.68 24.08 34.92
#